data_4c223be85911e2e55931ec8ca57c4f53
#
_entry.id   4c223be85911e2e55931ec8ca57c4f53
#
_cell.length_a   1.000
_cell.length_b   1.000
_cell.length_c   1.000
_cell.angle_alpha   90.00
_cell.angle_beta   90.00
_cell.angle_gamma   90.00
#
_symmetry.space_group_name_H-M   'P 1'
#
loop_
_entity.id
_entity.type
_entity.pdbx_description
1 polymer ?
#
loop_
_entity_poly.entity_id
_entity_poly.type
_entity_poly.pdbx_seq_one_letter_code
_entity_poly.pdbx_strand_id
1 'polypeptide(L)'
;MPQFVQPFELTEDALRLREFIFEYWCSRKVAPNLRNIFEAIGLDRRRTQKALKELQLGIMVVVNQESQNCDILKAPPFSSFPSQAELYIDGEFHSYIGCASEAMAVSNMPPFQDKECRVESFCACCLAPITIIDKAFTMLSCDPEGVLWHVNKNPWDWGNVDMGSMCDSMNFVLDAEHARNYEMQTGTRGVFCPIEAGKEFVRYTATIRMHDYNWPPGIMDPPAIIERFRSLGCDVSVWGA
;
A
#
# COMPACT_ATOMS: atom_id res chain seq x y z
N MET A 1 -5.10 17.20 19.55
CA MET A 1 -4.52 16.03 18.89
C MET A 1 -5.47 15.64 17.77
N PRO A 2 -5.01 15.42 16.54
CA PRO A 2 -5.88 14.91 15.49
C PRO A 2 -6.43 13.57 15.95
N GLN A 3 -7.75 13.38 15.86
CA GLN A 3 -8.36 12.08 16.08
C GLN A 3 -8.10 11.24 14.84
N PHE A 4 -7.39 10.14 15.00
CA PHE A 4 -7.34 9.10 13.99
C PHE A 4 -8.74 8.50 13.86
N VAL A 5 -9.43 8.84 12.79
CA VAL A 5 -10.80 8.37 12.54
C VAL A 5 -10.73 7.04 11.82
N GLN A 6 -10.99 5.95 12.52
CA GLN A 6 -11.04 4.60 11.96
C GLN A 6 -11.96 3.69 12.75
N PRO A 7 -12.59 2.73 12.08
CA PRO A 7 -13.03 2.72 10.70
C PRO A 7 -14.36 3.47 10.59
N PHE A 8 -14.63 4.16 9.50
CA PHE A 8 -15.99 4.58 9.22
C PHE A 8 -16.70 3.49 8.41
N GLU A 9 -17.99 3.36 8.63
CA GLU A 9 -18.81 2.39 7.89
C GLU A 9 -18.92 2.84 6.43
N LEU A 10 -18.47 1.99 5.52
CA LEU A 10 -18.67 2.18 4.10
C LEU A 10 -20.10 1.81 3.73
N THR A 11 -20.69 2.58 2.80
CA THR A 11 -21.97 2.20 2.21
C THR A 11 -21.81 0.92 1.37
N GLU A 12 -22.92 0.22 1.15
CA GLU A 12 -22.96 -0.95 0.28
C GLU A 12 -22.39 -0.66 -1.12
N ASP A 13 -22.69 0.50 -1.69
CA ASP A 13 -22.15 0.94 -2.97
C ASP A 13 -20.62 1.07 -2.94
N ALA A 14 -20.07 1.60 -1.86
CA ALA A 14 -18.62 1.76 -1.70
C ALA A 14 -17.91 0.40 -1.53
N LEU A 15 -18.47 -0.51 -0.74
CA LEU A 15 -17.94 -1.87 -0.59
C LEU A 15 -17.97 -2.63 -1.92
N ARG A 16 -19.11 -2.65 -2.62
CA ARG A 16 -19.25 -3.30 -3.94
C ARG A 16 -18.31 -2.71 -4.97
N LEU A 17 -18.15 -1.37 -4.97
CA LEU A 17 -17.23 -0.71 -5.88
C LEU A 17 -15.78 -1.10 -5.56
N ARG A 18 -15.41 -1.15 -4.29
CA ARG A 18 -14.06 -1.54 -3.88
C ARG A 18 -13.72 -2.97 -4.30
N GLU A 19 -14.60 -3.91 -4.01
CA GLU A 19 -14.47 -5.32 -4.43
C GLU A 19 -14.30 -5.43 -5.94
N PHE A 20 -15.19 -4.77 -6.68
CA PHE A 20 -15.12 -4.74 -8.15
C PHE A 20 -13.80 -4.16 -8.67
N ILE A 21 -13.32 -3.04 -8.11
CA ILE A 21 -12.03 -2.44 -8.52
C ILE A 21 -10.90 -3.45 -8.34
N PHE A 22 -10.85 -4.13 -7.19
CA PHE A 22 -9.82 -5.10 -6.89
C PHE A 22 -9.85 -6.30 -7.85
N GLU A 23 -11.00 -6.93 -8.01
CA GLU A 23 -11.18 -8.09 -8.91
C GLU A 23 -10.90 -7.73 -10.37
N TYR A 24 -11.37 -6.58 -10.80
CA TYR A 24 -11.12 -6.09 -12.15
C TYR A 24 -9.62 -5.89 -12.39
N TRP A 25 -8.94 -5.28 -11.44
CA TRP A 25 -7.49 -5.06 -11.56
C TRP A 25 -6.70 -6.36 -11.55
N CYS A 26 -7.02 -7.28 -10.66
CA CYS A 26 -6.40 -8.61 -10.64
C CYS A 26 -6.57 -9.37 -11.97
N SER A 27 -7.72 -9.22 -12.64
CA SER A 27 -8.00 -9.93 -13.89
C SER A 27 -7.58 -9.17 -15.14
N ARG A 28 -7.62 -7.84 -15.13
CA ARG A 28 -7.37 -6.98 -16.31
C ARG A 28 -6.06 -6.23 -16.28
N LYS A 29 -5.37 -6.22 -15.13
CA LYS A 29 -4.07 -5.56 -14.92
C LYS A 29 -4.13 -4.02 -15.05
N VAL A 30 -5.33 -3.44 -15.04
CA VAL A 30 -5.61 -1.99 -15.14
C VAL A 30 -6.83 -1.60 -14.30
N ALA A 31 -6.95 -0.33 -13.96
CA ALA A 31 -8.11 0.20 -13.26
C ALA A 31 -9.39 0.15 -14.15
N PRO A 32 -10.57 -0.13 -13.57
CA PRO A 32 -11.83 0.01 -14.30
C PRO A 32 -12.15 1.49 -14.55
N ASN A 33 -12.78 1.79 -15.67
CA ASN A 33 -13.40 3.08 -15.97
C ASN A 33 -14.91 3.09 -15.62
N LEU A 34 -15.56 4.25 -15.73
CA LEU A 34 -16.98 4.42 -15.42
C LEU A 34 -17.91 3.44 -16.17
N ARG A 35 -17.58 3.14 -17.43
CA ARG A 35 -18.38 2.19 -18.22
C ARG A 35 -18.27 0.79 -17.66
N ASN A 36 -17.05 0.35 -17.32
CA ASN A 36 -16.83 -0.98 -16.73
C ASN A 36 -17.58 -1.11 -15.40
N ILE A 37 -17.57 -0.06 -14.56
CA ILE A 37 -18.27 -0.02 -13.28
C ILE A 37 -19.78 -0.12 -13.50
N PHE A 38 -20.34 0.68 -14.42
CA PHE A 38 -21.76 0.67 -14.70
C PHE A 38 -22.23 -0.69 -15.25
N GLU A 39 -21.51 -1.25 -16.22
CA GLU A 39 -21.87 -2.52 -16.87
C GLU A 39 -21.81 -3.71 -15.89
N ALA A 40 -20.84 -3.70 -14.94
CA ALA A 40 -20.63 -4.80 -14.02
C ALA A 40 -21.52 -4.74 -12.76
N ILE A 41 -21.63 -3.56 -12.14
CA ILE A 41 -22.30 -3.42 -10.84
C ILE A 41 -23.42 -2.40 -10.81
N GLY A 42 -23.78 -1.79 -11.95
CA GLY A 42 -24.95 -0.92 -12.10
C GLY A 42 -24.83 0.43 -11.38
N LEU A 43 -23.63 0.87 -11.02
CA LEU A 43 -23.42 2.20 -10.42
C LEU A 43 -23.29 3.23 -11.53
N ASP A 44 -24.24 4.16 -11.59
CA ASP A 44 -24.16 5.31 -12.47
C ASP A 44 -23.04 6.29 -12.02
N ARG A 45 -22.77 7.32 -12.85
CA ARG A 45 -21.72 8.33 -12.55
C ARG A 45 -21.86 8.93 -11.15
N ARG A 46 -23.07 9.30 -10.75
CA ARG A 46 -23.31 9.99 -9.47
C ARG A 46 -23.04 9.04 -8.28
N ARG A 47 -23.54 7.82 -8.35
CA ARG A 47 -23.32 6.80 -7.32
C ARG A 47 -21.85 6.40 -7.25
N THR A 48 -21.19 6.23 -8.40
CA THR A 48 -19.74 5.96 -8.47
C THR A 48 -18.93 7.10 -7.84
N GLN A 49 -19.21 8.35 -8.16
CA GLN A 49 -18.50 9.50 -7.55
C GLN A 49 -18.67 9.53 -6.03
N LYS A 50 -19.89 9.26 -5.53
CA LYS A 50 -20.14 9.22 -4.10
C LYS A 50 -19.35 8.08 -3.43
N ALA A 51 -19.41 6.88 -3.97
CA ALA A 51 -18.70 5.71 -3.46
C ALA A 51 -17.16 5.91 -3.48
N LEU A 52 -16.60 6.44 -4.58
CA LEU A 52 -15.17 6.77 -4.65
C LEU A 52 -14.76 7.81 -3.61
N LYS A 53 -15.59 8.80 -3.31
CA LYS A 53 -15.32 9.79 -2.25
C LYS A 53 -15.24 9.12 -0.88
N GLU A 54 -16.13 8.18 -0.59
CA GLU A 54 -16.08 7.40 0.65
C GLU A 54 -14.80 6.56 0.73
N LEU A 55 -14.44 5.88 -0.36
CA LEU A 55 -13.19 5.11 -0.43
C LEU A 55 -11.93 5.98 -0.30
N GLN A 56 -11.93 7.20 -0.83
CA GLN A 56 -10.82 8.15 -0.62
C GLN A 56 -10.68 8.55 0.86
N LEU A 57 -11.79 8.86 1.53
CA LEU A 57 -11.78 9.17 2.97
C LEU A 57 -11.30 7.98 3.80
N GLY A 58 -11.55 6.75 3.35
CA GLY A 58 -11.03 5.52 3.96
C GLY A 58 -9.59 5.16 3.60
N ILE A 59 -8.89 6.02 2.87
CA ILE A 59 -7.52 5.74 2.42
C ILE A 59 -7.46 4.43 1.60
N MET A 60 -8.46 4.22 0.73
CA MET A 60 -8.61 2.97 -0.04
C MET A 60 -8.46 3.17 -1.55
N VAL A 61 -8.50 4.42 -2.00
CA VAL A 61 -8.37 4.77 -3.43
C VAL A 61 -7.82 6.18 -3.57
N VAL A 62 -7.07 6.43 -4.64
CA VAL A 62 -6.74 7.77 -5.11
C VAL A 62 -7.41 7.97 -6.45
N VAL A 63 -8.18 9.04 -6.57
CA VAL A 63 -8.89 9.42 -7.80
C VAL A 63 -8.30 10.72 -8.33
N ASN A 64 -8.19 10.84 -9.63
CA ASN A 64 -7.82 12.09 -10.26
C ASN A 64 -8.94 13.12 -10.05
N GLN A 65 -8.69 14.11 -9.21
CA GLN A 65 -9.66 15.15 -8.84
C GLN A 65 -10.07 16.04 -10.02
N GLU A 66 -9.21 16.18 -11.01
CA GLU A 66 -9.45 16.96 -12.22
C GLU A 66 -10.25 16.19 -13.27
N SER A 67 -10.38 14.87 -13.11
CA SER A 67 -11.05 14.03 -14.08
C SER A 67 -12.55 13.96 -13.86
N GLN A 68 -13.31 14.29 -14.88
CA GLN A 68 -14.77 14.07 -14.92
C GLN A 68 -15.13 12.57 -15.06
N ASN A 69 -14.17 11.72 -15.39
CA ASN A 69 -14.38 10.30 -15.65
C ASN A 69 -14.14 9.40 -14.43
N CYS A 70 -13.86 10.00 -13.27
CA CYS A 70 -13.55 9.25 -12.05
C CYS A 70 -12.32 8.33 -12.23
N ASP A 71 -11.26 8.82 -12.91
CA ASP A 71 -10.08 8.03 -13.19
C ASP A 71 -9.39 7.63 -11.89
N ILE A 72 -9.26 6.33 -11.68
CA ILE A 72 -8.63 5.75 -10.49
C ILE A 72 -7.13 5.72 -10.72
N LEU A 73 -6.39 6.46 -9.91
CA LEU A 73 -4.93 6.54 -9.97
C LEU A 73 -4.25 5.42 -9.18
N LYS A 74 -4.74 5.16 -7.97
CA LYS A 74 -4.25 4.06 -7.11
C LYS A 74 -5.44 3.40 -6.42
N ALA A 75 -5.38 2.10 -6.26
CA ALA A 75 -6.24 1.33 -5.34
C ALA A 75 -5.40 0.19 -4.78
N PRO A 76 -4.97 0.26 -3.51
CA PRO A 76 -4.02 -0.71 -2.94
C PRO A 76 -4.34 -2.16 -3.30
N PRO A 77 -3.32 -2.93 -3.73
CA PRO A 77 -1.90 -2.56 -3.84
C PRO A 77 -1.51 -1.89 -5.16
N PHE A 78 -2.43 -1.66 -6.06
CA PHE A 78 -2.17 -1.32 -7.46
C PHE A 78 -2.08 0.19 -7.73
N SER A 79 -1.27 0.55 -8.74
CA SER A 79 -1.16 1.91 -9.29
C SER A 79 -1.40 1.90 -10.80
N SER A 80 -2.10 2.91 -11.32
CA SER A 80 -2.37 3.10 -12.76
C SER A 80 -1.17 3.65 -13.53
N PHE A 81 -0.11 4.04 -12.83
CA PHE A 81 1.09 4.64 -13.44
C PHE A 81 2.34 4.09 -12.76
N PRO A 82 3.52 4.19 -13.43
CA PRO A 82 4.80 3.83 -12.82
C PRO A 82 4.96 4.50 -11.46
N SER A 83 5.26 3.72 -10.45
CA SER A 83 5.47 4.16 -9.08
C SER A 83 6.66 3.45 -8.46
N GLN A 84 6.64 3.15 -7.16
CA GLN A 84 7.82 2.61 -6.47
C GLN A 84 8.18 1.17 -6.85
N ALA A 85 7.23 0.39 -7.37
CA ALA A 85 7.51 -0.99 -7.71
C ALA A 85 6.67 -1.50 -8.89
N GLU A 86 7.19 -2.52 -9.56
CA GLU A 86 6.53 -3.31 -10.58
C GLU A 86 6.28 -4.73 -10.06
N LEU A 87 5.09 -5.25 -10.32
CA LEU A 87 4.70 -6.60 -9.97
C LEU A 87 4.69 -7.50 -11.19
N TYR A 88 5.37 -8.62 -11.08
CA TYR A 88 5.35 -9.71 -12.04
C TYR A 88 4.75 -10.95 -11.36
N ILE A 89 3.82 -11.62 -12.03
CA ILE A 89 3.17 -12.85 -11.57
C ILE A 89 3.55 -13.97 -12.52
N ASP A 90 4.17 -15.03 -12.01
CA ASP A 90 4.64 -16.17 -12.80
C ASP A 90 5.52 -15.73 -14.00
N GLY A 91 6.32 -14.67 -13.79
CA GLY A 91 7.23 -14.11 -14.79
C GLY A 91 6.63 -13.04 -15.72
N GLU A 92 5.32 -12.83 -15.73
CA GLU A 92 4.65 -11.83 -16.56
C GLU A 92 4.37 -10.53 -15.79
N PHE A 93 4.63 -9.38 -16.41
CA PHE A 93 4.22 -8.08 -15.84
C PHE A 93 2.72 -8.07 -15.56
N HIS A 94 2.38 -7.69 -14.34
CA HIS A 94 0.99 -7.58 -13.90
C HIS A 94 0.56 -6.12 -13.76
N SER A 95 1.24 -5.35 -12.91
CA SER A 95 0.85 -3.96 -12.61
C SER A 95 1.95 -3.22 -11.87
N TYR A 96 1.81 -1.90 -11.79
CA TYR A 96 2.58 -1.09 -10.84
C TYR A 96 2.00 -1.22 -9.43
N ILE A 97 2.87 -1.13 -8.42
CA ILE A 97 2.54 -1.22 -7.00
C ILE A 97 2.80 0.13 -6.33
N GLY A 98 1.85 0.61 -5.54
CA GLY A 98 1.85 1.96 -5.00
C GLY A 98 2.97 2.30 -4.01
N CYS A 99 3.44 1.32 -3.19
CA CYS A 99 4.49 1.54 -2.20
C CYS A 99 5.16 0.23 -1.72
N ALA A 100 6.23 0.37 -0.95
CA ALA A 100 6.97 -0.76 -0.40
C ALA A 100 6.11 -1.67 0.50
N SER A 101 5.21 -1.11 1.32
CA SER A 101 4.28 -1.92 2.13
C SER A 101 3.36 -2.79 1.29
N GLU A 102 2.81 -2.23 0.22
CA GLU A 102 1.94 -2.94 -0.71
C GLU A 102 2.71 -4.01 -1.48
N ALA A 103 3.94 -3.70 -1.87
CA ALA A 103 4.85 -4.65 -2.51
C ALA A 103 5.12 -5.87 -1.63
N MET A 104 5.38 -5.66 -0.35
CA MET A 104 5.59 -6.76 0.61
C MET A 104 4.33 -7.57 0.91
N ALA A 105 3.13 -6.99 0.76
CA ALA A 105 1.86 -7.64 1.12
C ALA A 105 1.24 -8.43 -0.02
N VAL A 106 1.56 -8.13 -1.27
CA VAL A 106 0.82 -8.62 -2.45
C VAL A 106 0.78 -10.14 -2.55
N SER A 107 1.87 -10.84 -2.22
CA SER A 107 1.95 -12.30 -2.29
C SER A 107 1.05 -13.05 -1.28
N ASN A 108 0.48 -12.33 -0.30
CA ASN A 108 -0.47 -12.90 0.66
C ASN A 108 -1.93 -12.71 0.23
N MET A 109 -2.18 -12.00 -0.84
CA MET A 109 -3.55 -11.78 -1.32
C MET A 109 -4.08 -13.04 -2.03
N PRO A 110 -5.35 -13.43 -1.78
CA PRO A 110 -5.90 -14.69 -2.30
C PRO A 110 -5.65 -14.95 -3.79
N PRO A 111 -5.76 -13.97 -4.71
CA PRO A 111 -5.51 -14.22 -6.13
C PRO A 111 -4.05 -14.58 -6.48
N PHE A 112 -3.10 -14.31 -5.55
CA PHE A 112 -1.67 -14.46 -5.78
C PHE A 112 -0.97 -15.46 -4.86
N GLN A 113 -1.68 -16.04 -3.88
CA GLN A 113 -1.08 -16.92 -2.86
C GLN A 113 -0.35 -18.13 -3.44
N ASP A 114 -0.88 -18.73 -4.51
CA ASP A 114 -0.29 -19.91 -5.12
C ASP A 114 0.74 -19.58 -6.21
N LYS A 115 0.96 -18.29 -6.48
CA LYS A 115 1.79 -17.81 -7.57
C LYS A 115 3.14 -17.29 -7.08
N GLU A 116 4.13 -17.32 -7.95
CA GLU A 116 5.37 -16.59 -7.72
C GLU A 116 5.13 -15.11 -8.01
N CYS A 117 5.39 -14.28 -7.00
CA CYS A 117 5.31 -12.83 -7.08
C CYS A 117 6.74 -12.28 -7.10
N ARG A 118 7.15 -11.69 -8.21
CA ARG A 118 8.41 -10.95 -8.31
C ARG A 118 8.11 -9.46 -8.30
N VAL A 119 8.70 -8.76 -7.35
CA VAL A 119 8.62 -7.31 -7.23
C VAL A 119 9.96 -6.71 -7.66
N GLU A 120 9.92 -5.83 -8.65
CA GLU A 120 11.05 -5.00 -9.03
C GLU A 120 10.85 -3.59 -8.51
N SER A 121 11.83 -3.09 -7.77
CA SER A 121 11.80 -1.79 -7.10
C SER A 121 13.19 -1.16 -7.11
N PHE A 122 13.37 -0.10 -6.36
CA PHE A 122 14.64 0.62 -6.26
C PHE A 122 14.84 1.22 -4.87
N CYS A 123 16.10 1.45 -4.52
CA CYS A 123 16.46 2.18 -3.32
C CYS A 123 16.04 3.65 -3.45
N ALA A 124 15.26 4.15 -2.48
CA ALA A 124 14.80 5.54 -2.50
C ALA A 124 15.94 6.58 -2.42
N CYS A 125 17.10 6.20 -1.89
CA CYS A 125 18.26 7.07 -1.77
C CYS A 125 19.07 7.21 -3.07
N CYS A 126 19.42 6.07 -3.70
CA CYS A 126 20.39 6.04 -4.82
C CYS A 126 19.85 5.43 -6.10
N LEU A 127 18.59 5.00 -6.12
CA LEU A 127 17.90 4.39 -7.27
C LEU A 127 18.48 3.04 -7.71
N ALA A 128 19.38 2.43 -6.94
CA ALA A 128 19.87 1.09 -7.23
C ALA A 128 18.73 0.08 -7.23
N PRO A 129 18.70 -0.90 -8.15
CA PRO A 129 17.63 -1.85 -8.28
C PRO A 129 17.51 -2.76 -7.06
N ILE A 130 16.28 -3.16 -6.74
CA ILE A 130 15.93 -4.11 -5.70
C ILE A 130 14.93 -5.09 -6.29
N THR A 131 15.20 -6.39 -6.15
CA THR A 131 14.31 -7.45 -6.60
C THR A 131 13.92 -8.32 -5.41
N ILE A 132 12.61 -8.53 -5.22
CA ILE A 132 12.06 -9.40 -4.18
C ILE A 132 11.26 -10.49 -4.86
N ILE A 133 11.48 -11.75 -4.48
CA ILE A 133 10.70 -12.88 -4.97
C ILE A 133 10.00 -13.53 -3.79
N ASP A 134 8.69 -13.60 -3.88
CA ASP A 134 7.80 -14.15 -2.85
C ASP A 134 6.89 -15.25 -3.41
N LYS A 135 6.53 -16.19 -2.55
CA LYS A 135 5.44 -17.13 -2.80
C LYS A 135 4.72 -17.45 -1.49
N ALA A 136 3.42 -17.43 -1.50
CA ALA A 136 2.59 -17.71 -0.31
C ALA A 136 3.06 -16.94 0.93
N PHE A 137 3.38 -15.66 0.74
CA PHE A 137 3.93 -14.77 1.77
C PHE A 137 5.32 -15.17 2.30
N THR A 138 5.97 -16.14 1.71
CA THR A 138 7.35 -16.51 2.04
C THR A 138 8.28 -15.80 1.06
N MET A 139 9.21 -15.01 1.59
CA MET A 139 10.28 -14.42 0.79
C MET A 139 11.27 -15.52 0.39
N LEU A 140 11.38 -15.77 -0.90
CA LEU A 140 12.30 -16.74 -1.48
C LEU A 140 13.68 -16.13 -1.69
N SER A 141 13.72 -14.86 -2.10
CA SER A 141 14.96 -14.09 -2.24
C SER A 141 14.69 -12.58 -2.17
N CYS A 142 15.73 -11.84 -1.79
CA CYS A 142 15.82 -10.38 -1.90
C CYS A 142 17.22 -10.03 -2.40
N ASP A 143 17.30 -9.30 -3.51
CA ASP A 143 18.56 -8.87 -4.12
C ASP A 143 18.54 -7.34 -4.27
N PRO A 144 19.51 -6.63 -3.66
CA PRO A 144 20.54 -7.14 -2.76
C PRO A 144 19.98 -7.62 -1.41
N GLU A 145 20.76 -8.46 -0.71
CA GLU A 145 20.44 -8.84 0.67
C GLU A 145 20.52 -7.64 1.63
N GLY A 146 19.76 -7.69 2.72
CA GLY A 146 19.82 -6.68 3.79
C GLY A 146 19.02 -5.41 3.51
N VAL A 147 18.18 -5.39 2.49
CA VAL A 147 17.24 -4.28 2.20
C VAL A 147 16.40 -3.98 3.44
N LEU A 148 16.23 -2.69 3.70
CA LEU A 148 15.39 -2.19 4.78
C LEU A 148 14.11 -1.56 4.22
N TRP A 149 13.04 -1.71 4.99
CA TRP A 149 11.82 -0.95 4.82
C TRP A 149 11.91 0.33 5.66
N HIS A 150 11.72 1.49 5.03
CA HIS A 150 11.77 2.80 5.66
C HIS A 150 10.38 3.44 5.65
N VAL A 151 9.92 3.92 6.82
CA VAL A 151 8.64 4.59 7.03
C VAL A 151 8.90 5.96 7.65
N ASN A 152 8.78 7.01 6.86
CA ASN A 152 9.13 8.36 7.28
C ASN A 152 7.96 9.18 7.87
N LYS A 153 6.76 8.60 7.94
CA LYS A 153 5.59 9.30 8.49
C LYS A 153 5.17 8.72 9.83
N ASN A 154 5.03 9.60 10.81
CA ASN A 154 4.57 9.22 12.15
C ASN A 154 3.15 8.62 12.05
N PRO A 155 2.85 7.49 12.69
CA PRO A 155 1.51 6.89 12.72
C PRO A 155 0.39 7.85 13.15
N TRP A 156 0.68 8.82 14.00
CA TRP A 156 -0.30 9.86 14.40
C TRP A 156 -0.77 10.74 13.24
N ASP A 157 0.01 10.81 12.16
CA ASP A 157 -0.32 11.60 10.97
C ASP A 157 -1.03 10.79 9.89
N TRP A 158 -1.11 9.46 10.01
CA TRP A 158 -1.66 8.59 8.96
C TRP A 158 -3.14 8.86 8.66
N GLY A 159 -3.92 9.25 9.68
CA GLY A 159 -5.33 9.60 9.52
C GLY A 159 -5.60 10.95 8.87
N ASN A 160 -4.55 11.78 8.69
CA ASN A 160 -4.67 13.16 8.21
C ASN A 160 -4.08 13.35 6.81
N VAL A 161 -3.68 12.28 6.15
CA VAL A 161 -3.05 12.32 4.84
C VAL A 161 -3.88 11.54 3.83
N ASP A 162 -3.80 11.97 2.57
CA ASP A 162 -4.30 11.15 1.48
C ASP A 162 -3.41 9.90 1.28
N MET A 163 -3.96 8.90 0.60
CA MET A 163 -3.26 7.63 0.37
C MET A 163 -1.97 7.81 -0.45
N GLY A 164 -1.93 8.78 -1.38
CA GLY A 164 -0.72 9.06 -2.15
C GLY A 164 0.43 9.45 -1.23
N SER A 165 0.21 10.46 -0.38
CA SER A 165 1.21 10.92 0.61
C SER A 165 1.61 9.82 1.60
N MET A 166 0.68 8.92 1.96
CA MET A 166 0.99 7.79 2.83
C MET A 166 1.87 6.77 2.10
N CYS A 167 1.55 6.41 0.86
CA CYS A 167 2.36 5.51 0.05
C CYS A 167 3.78 6.07 -0.18
N ASP A 168 3.89 7.35 -0.50
CA ASP A 168 5.19 8.00 -0.75
C ASP A 168 6.09 8.04 0.50
N SER A 169 5.52 7.81 1.69
CA SER A 169 6.27 7.72 2.95
C SER A 169 6.83 6.33 3.27
N MET A 170 6.57 5.31 2.44
CA MET A 170 6.94 3.92 2.68
C MET A 170 7.81 3.40 1.54
N ASN A 171 9.11 3.29 1.80
CA ASN A 171 10.12 3.07 0.77
C ASN A 171 11.02 1.88 1.09
N PHE A 172 11.73 1.36 0.09
CA PHE A 172 12.87 0.48 0.29
C PHE A 172 14.18 1.30 0.24
N VAL A 173 15.12 0.92 1.09
CA VAL A 173 16.50 1.41 1.08
C VAL A 173 17.45 0.25 1.26
N LEU A 174 18.68 0.33 0.71
CA LEU A 174 19.63 -0.79 0.71
C LEU A 174 20.09 -1.16 2.13
N ASP A 175 20.33 -0.14 2.97
CA ASP A 175 20.86 -0.30 4.32
C ASP A 175 20.61 0.95 5.17
N ALA A 176 21.13 0.96 6.40
CA ALA A 176 20.97 2.06 7.33
C ALA A 176 21.71 3.36 6.89
N GLU A 177 22.78 3.26 6.12
CA GLU A 177 23.46 4.44 5.58
C GLU A 177 22.60 5.09 4.49
N HIS A 178 22.05 4.29 3.58
CA HIS A 178 21.10 4.75 2.55
C HIS A 178 19.83 5.34 3.19
N ALA A 179 19.32 4.76 4.28
CA ALA A 179 18.19 5.34 5.03
C ALA A 179 18.50 6.75 5.53
N ARG A 180 19.64 6.93 6.19
CA ARG A 180 20.06 8.25 6.70
C ARG A 180 20.32 9.27 5.58
N ASN A 181 20.94 8.83 4.48
CA ASN A 181 21.18 9.68 3.32
C ASN A 181 19.85 10.12 2.65
N TYR A 182 18.87 9.22 2.55
CA TYR A 182 17.53 9.54 2.08
C TYR A 182 16.85 10.57 3.00
N GLU A 183 16.94 10.39 4.31
CA GLU A 183 16.42 11.35 5.30
C GLU A 183 17.06 12.74 5.17
N MET A 184 18.37 12.80 4.93
CA MET A 184 19.07 14.07 4.68
C MET A 184 18.62 14.73 3.38
N GLN A 185 18.40 13.95 2.31
CA GLN A 185 17.96 14.46 1.01
C GLN A 185 16.54 15.02 1.05
N THR A 186 15.66 14.38 1.83
CA THR A 186 14.23 14.72 1.89
C THR A 186 13.86 15.65 3.04
N GLY A 187 14.76 15.83 4.00
CA GLY A 187 14.47 16.58 5.23
C GLY A 187 13.51 15.86 6.17
N THR A 188 13.31 14.56 5.98
CA THR A 188 12.40 13.73 6.79
C THR A 188 13.18 12.80 7.70
N ARG A 189 12.52 12.29 8.73
CA ARG A 189 13.04 11.20 9.57
C ARG A 189 12.00 10.11 9.68
N GLY A 190 12.47 8.86 9.81
CA GLY A 190 11.56 7.71 9.88
C GLY A 190 12.13 6.54 10.65
N VAL A 191 11.31 5.53 10.80
CA VAL A 191 11.70 4.21 11.28
C VAL A 191 12.14 3.39 10.08
N PHE A 192 13.21 2.65 10.22
CA PHE A 192 13.62 1.64 9.25
C PHE A 192 13.90 0.32 9.95
N CYS A 193 13.53 -0.76 9.31
CA CYS A 193 13.65 -2.11 9.84
C CYS A 193 13.93 -3.11 8.72
N PRO A 194 14.49 -4.29 9.04
CA PRO A 194 14.69 -5.35 8.07
C PRO A 194 13.40 -5.65 7.30
N ILE A 195 13.53 -6.02 6.03
CA ILE A 195 12.39 -6.31 5.16
C ILE A 195 11.51 -7.44 5.74
N GLU A 196 12.10 -8.40 6.45
CA GLU A 196 11.37 -9.47 7.14
C GLU A 196 10.43 -8.93 8.22
N ALA A 197 10.89 -7.96 9.01
CA ALA A 197 10.05 -7.28 9.99
C ALA A 197 8.94 -6.48 9.30
N GLY A 198 9.26 -5.82 8.17
CA GLY A 198 8.30 -5.17 7.32
C GLY A 198 7.21 -6.13 6.81
N LYS A 199 7.60 -7.32 6.34
CA LYS A 199 6.65 -8.36 5.91
C LYS A 199 5.73 -8.81 7.05
N GLU A 200 6.25 -9.02 8.26
CA GLU A 200 5.41 -9.37 9.41
C GLU A 200 4.47 -8.23 9.83
N PHE A 201 4.90 -6.99 9.69
CA PHE A 201 4.03 -5.85 9.89
C PHE A 201 2.87 -5.83 8.89
N VAL A 202 3.16 -5.95 7.59
CA VAL A 202 2.13 -5.88 6.55
C VAL A 202 1.22 -7.11 6.52
N ARG A 203 1.66 -8.27 6.99
CA ARG A 203 0.79 -9.43 7.22
C ARG A 203 -0.36 -9.07 8.16
N TYR A 204 -0.07 -8.30 9.19
CA TYR A 204 -1.04 -7.93 10.19
C TYR A 204 -1.98 -6.80 9.72
N THR A 205 -1.48 -5.84 8.94
CA THR A 205 -2.21 -4.60 8.65
C THR A 205 -2.67 -4.50 7.19
N ALA A 206 -1.74 -4.63 6.25
CA ALA A 206 -1.99 -4.24 4.87
C ALA A 206 -2.83 -5.27 4.11
N THR A 207 -2.65 -6.56 4.36
CA THR A 207 -3.35 -7.62 3.62
C THR A 207 -4.87 -7.55 3.82
N ILE A 208 -5.32 -7.42 5.06
CA ILE A 208 -6.75 -7.27 5.39
C ILE A 208 -7.30 -6.02 4.72
N ARG A 209 -6.60 -4.90 4.86
CA ARG A 209 -7.00 -3.62 4.29
C ARG A 209 -7.08 -3.63 2.77
N MET A 210 -6.18 -4.34 2.10
CA MET A 210 -6.13 -4.35 0.64
C MET A 210 -7.18 -5.26 0.00
N HIS A 211 -7.59 -6.32 0.69
CA HIS A 211 -8.49 -7.33 0.13
C HIS A 211 -9.94 -7.20 0.60
N ASP A 212 -10.22 -7.29 1.89
CA ASP A 212 -11.62 -7.38 2.37
C ASP A 212 -12.13 -6.15 3.13
N TYR A 213 -11.23 -5.22 3.51
CA TYR A 213 -11.57 -4.02 4.29
C TYR A 213 -12.27 -4.27 5.63
N ASN A 214 -12.32 -5.50 6.09
CA ASN A 214 -12.88 -5.86 7.38
C ASN A 214 -11.84 -5.66 8.49
N TRP A 215 -11.57 -4.41 8.80
CA TRP A 215 -10.54 -4.07 9.77
C TRP A 215 -11.00 -4.36 11.19
N PRO A 216 -10.24 -5.13 11.96
CA PRO A 216 -10.45 -5.18 13.40
C PRO A 216 -10.36 -3.77 14.00
N PRO A 217 -11.29 -3.38 14.91
CA PRO A 217 -11.20 -2.10 15.58
C PRO A 217 -9.81 -1.89 16.22
N GLY A 218 -9.25 -0.70 16.04
CA GLY A 218 -7.98 -0.33 16.65
C GLY A 218 -6.71 -0.85 15.94
N ILE A 219 -6.82 -1.68 14.89
CA ILE A 219 -5.64 -2.24 14.20
C ILE A 219 -4.70 -1.15 13.63
N MET A 220 -5.26 -0.01 13.25
CA MET A 220 -4.52 1.13 12.71
C MET A 220 -4.38 2.28 13.70
N ASP A 221 -4.76 2.09 14.96
CA ASP A 221 -4.57 3.11 15.98
C ASP A 221 -3.08 3.39 16.17
N PRO A 222 -2.65 4.66 16.21
CA PRO A 222 -1.24 5.00 16.32
C PRO A 222 -0.48 4.29 17.44
N PRO A 223 -1.01 4.18 18.68
CA PRO A 223 -0.34 3.41 19.73
C PRO A 223 -0.15 1.94 19.37
N ALA A 224 -1.14 1.29 18.75
CA ALA A 224 -1.06 -0.11 18.34
C ALA A 224 -0.02 -0.31 17.22
N ILE A 225 0.02 0.59 16.25
CA ILE A 225 1.01 0.60 15.18
C ILE A 225 2.43 0.78 15.72
N ILE A 226 2.64 1.77 16.61
CA ILE A 226 3.94 2.04 17.22
C ILE A 226 4.41 0.82 18.02
N GLU A 227 3.53 0.22 18.83
CA GLU A 227 3.85 -0.97 19.59
C GLU A 227 4.16 -2.16 18.69
N ARG A 228 3.46 -2.29 17.56
CA ARG A 228 3.77 -3.32 16.57
C ARG A 228 5.17 -3.15 15.98
N PHE A 229 5.57 -1.94 15.58
CA PHE A 229 6.94 -1.66 15.14
C PHE A 229 7.96 -2.01 16.22
N ARG A 230 7.71 -1.61 17.48
CA ARG A 230 8.59 -1.93 18.62
C ARG A 230 8.72 -3.43 18.83
N SER A 231 7.62 -4.18 18.78
CA SER A 231 7.63 -5.64 18.95
C SER A 231 8.39 -6.38 17.84
N LEU A 232 8.56 -5.75 16.69
CA LEU A 232 9.36 -6.25 15.57
C LEU A 232 10.83 -5.82 15.64
N GLY A 233 11.25 -5.17 16.73
CA GLY A 233 12.62 -4.74 16.96
C GLY A 233 13.01 -3.44 16.26
N CYS A 234 12.05 -2.67 15.75
CA CYS A 234 12.32 -1.39 15.10
C CYS A 234 12.50 -0.28 16.14
N ASP A 235 13.47 0.63 15.92
CA ASP A 235 13.66 1.81 16.76
C ASP A 235 12.61 2.88 16.42
N VAL A 236 11.62 3.01 17.29
CA VAL A 236 10.52 3.98 17.16
C VAL A 236 10.76 5.31 17.87
N SER A 237 11.94 5.50 18.43
CA SER A 237 12.29 6.73 19.21
C SER A 237 12.15 8.01 18.38
N VAL A 238 12.35 7.93 17.07
CA VAL A 238 12.17 9.04 16.12
C VAL A 238 10.74 9.59 16.10
N TRP A 239 9.76 8.80 16.51
CA TRP A 239 8.34 9.20 16.60
C TRP A 239 7.96 9.71 18.00
N GLY A 240 8.95 9.85 18.92
CA GLY A 240 8.71 10.30 20.29
C GLY A 240 8.07 9.23 21.18
N ALA A 241 8.25 7.96 20.86
CA ALA A 241 7.60 6.82 21.52
C ALA A 241 8.59 5.90 22.25
#